data_1794cddfcc37dbc1be221d809bec4086
#
_entry.id   1794cddfcc37dbc1be221d809bec4086
#
_cell.length_a   1.000
_cell.length_b   1.000
_cell.length_c   1.000
_cell.angle_alpha   90.00
_cell.angle_beta   90.00
_cell.angle_gamma   90.00
#
_symmetry.space_group_name_H-M   'P 1'
#
loop_
_entity.id
_entity.type
_entity.pdbx_description
1 polymer ?
#
loop_
_entity_poly.entity_id
_entity_poly.type
_entity_poly.pdbx_seq_one_letter_code
_entity_poly.pdbx_strand_id
1 'polypeptide(L)'
;MNAKELEKLLDCCFIAKKIIETLPALPKGIKPRHIHVLHVIYKLEVHQEECCVSDISRTLNITLPSVTKLVKELEERELIKKLSKTQDKRTILLKLTDKGEAYVKKYVLEFHGKWADNLADISTEQLEQTIQTITRLQETMPGLEN
;
A
#
# COMPACT_ATOMS: atom_id res chain seq x y z
N MET A 1 17.81 -23.03 4.77
CA MET A 1 16.35 -23.30 4.58
C MET A 1 16.18 -24.41 3.56
N ASN A 2 15.45 -25.44 3.90
CA ASN A 2 15.10 -26.53 2.97
C ASN A 2 13.71 -26.28 2.32
N ALA A 3 13.33 -27.13 1.35
CA ALA A 3 12.08 -26.95 0.60
C ALA A 3 10.82 -26.96 1.48
N LYS A 4 10.77 -27.80 2.53
CA LYS A 4 9.64 -27.86 3.45
C LYS A 4 9.53 -26.61 4.33
N GLU A 5 10.65 -26.03 4.70
CA GLU A 5 10.69 -24.76 5.45
C GLU A 5 10.26 -23.60 4.58
N LEU A 6 10.69 -23.59 3.31
CA LEU A 6 10.22 -22.59 2.34
C LEU A 6 8.72 -22.69 2.11
N GLU A 7 8.16 -23.90 1.97
CA GLU A 7 6.72 -24.12 1.83
C GLU A 7 5.94 -23.52 2.99
N LYS A 8 6.38 -23.75 4.24
CA LYS A 8 5.76 -23.12 5.42
C LYS A 8 5.80 -21.61 5.39
N LEU A 9 6.92 -21.04 4.93
CA LEU A 9 7.04 -19.57 4.81
C LEU A 9 6.09 -19.03 3.73
N LEU A 10 5.96 -19.72 2.59
CA LEU A 10 5.02 -19.34 1.55
C LEU A 10 3.56 -19.44 2.00
N ASP A 11 3.22 -20.45 2.82
CA ASP A 11 1.90 -20.56 3.44
C ASP A 11 1.61 -19.34 4.35
N CYS A 12 2.60 -18.86 5.10
CA CYS A 12 2.47 -17.63 5.87
C CYS A 12 2.21 -16.39 5.00
N CYS A 13 2.72 -16.37 3.76
CA CYS A 13 2.47 -15.27 2.84
C CYS A 13 0.97 -15.16 2.44
N PHE A 14 0.23 -16.26 2.38
CA PHE A 14 -1.23 -16.21 2.17
C PHE A 14 -1.94 -15.56 3.36
N ILE A 15 -1.51 -15.85 4.58
CA ILE A 15 -2.01 -15.20 5.80
C ILE A 15 -1.65 -13.72 5.78
N ALA A 16 -0.40 -13.38 5.44
CA ALA A 16 0.07 -12.00 5.33
C ALA A 16 -0.74 -11.18 4.32
N LYS A 17 -1.11 -11.77 3.18
CA LYS A 17 -2.00 -11.12 2.20
C LYS A 17 -3.35 -10.75 2.83
N LYS A 18 -3.96 -11.66 3.56
CA LYS A 18 -5.24 -11.42 4.26
C LYS A 18 -5.08 -10.33 5.34
N ILE A 19 -3.96 -10.34 6.05
CA ILE A 19 -3.64 -9.34 7.08
C ILE A 19 -3.57 -7.94 6.48
N ILE A 20 -2.86 -7.77 5.36
CA ILE A 20 -2.73 -6.48 4.65
C ILE A 20 -4.09 -5.94 4.19
N GLU A 21 -5.01 -6.82 3.80
CA GLU A 21 -6.36 -6.46 3.35
C GLU A 21 -7.32 -6.17 4.51
N THR A 22 -6.91 -6.40 5.76
CA THR A 22 -7.74 -6.15 6.94
C THR A 22 -7.80 -4.66 7.25
N LEU A 23 -9.00 -4.12 7.22
CA LEU A 23 -9.32 -2.72 7.51
C LEU A 23 -10.57 -2.63 8.39
N PRO A 24 -10.81 -1.49 9.05
CA PRO A 24 -12.07 -1.25 9.75
C PRO A 24 -13.22 -1.14 8.74
N ALA A 25 -14.45 -1.04 9.23
CA ALA A 25 -15.61 -0.78 8.39
C ALA A 25 -15.42 0.52 7.59
N LEU A 26 -15.57 0.42 6.27
CA LEU A 26 -15.37 1.53 5.34
C LEU A 26 -16.70 2.17 4.93
N PRO A 27 -16.71 3.44 4.52
CA PRO A 27 -17.89 4.09 3.96
C PRO A 27 -18.44 3.34 2.73
N LYS A 28 -19.73 3.48 2.47
CA LYS A 28 -20.38 2.86 1.30
C LYS A 28 -19.67 3.26 0.00
N GLY A 29 -19.33 2.26 -0.79
CA GLY A 29 -18.66 2.44 -2.08
C GLY A 29 -17.15 2.62 -2.01
N ILE A 30 -16.57 2.63 -0.82
CA ILE A 30 -15.12 2.61 -0.60
C ILE A 30 -14.67 1.17 -0.33
N LYS A 31 -13.76 0.70 -1.15
CA LYS A 31 -13.17 -0.64 -1.07
C LYS A 31 -11.77 -0.59 -0.45
N PRO A 32 -11.25 -1.68 0.11
CA PRO A 32 -9.89 -1.76 0.64
C PRO A 32 -8.83 -1.23 -0.33
N ARG A 33 -8.94 -1.51 -1.62
CA ARG A 33 -7.99 -1.02 -2.63
C ARG A 33 -7.97 0.51 -2.75
N HIS A 34 -9.09 1.18 -2.57
CA HIS A 34 -9.14 2.65 -2.52
C HIS A 34 -8.28 3.18 -1.36
N ILE A 35 -8.40 2.57 -0.18
CA ILE A 35 -7.62 2.95 1.00
C ILE A 35 -6.13 2.70 0.77
N HIS A 36 -5.76 1.58 0.16
CA HIS A 36 -4.35 1.29 -0.16
C HIS A 36 -3.76 2.33 -1.13
N VAL A 37 -4.50 2.75 -2.14
CA VAL A 37 -4.08 3.83 -3.06
C VAL A 37 -3.87 5.14 -2.30
N LEU A 38 -4.83 5.55 -1.48
CA LEU A 38 -4.69 6.76 -0.66
C LEU A 38 -3.47 6.68 0.27
N HIS A 39 -3.22 5.53 0.86
CA HIS A 39 -2.07 5.34 1.75
C HIS A 39 -0.73 5.42 1.02
N VAL A 40 -0.62 4.91 -0.20
CA VAL A 40 0.60 5.07 -1.03
C VAL A 40 0.87 6.55 -1.29
N ILE A 41 -0.15 7.30 -1.71
CA ILE A 41 -0.03 8.74 -1.95
C ILE A 41 0.40 9.47 -0.67
N TYR A 42 -0.24 9.15 0.45
CA TYR A 42 0.09 9.73 1.76
C TYR A 42 1.56 9.51 2.15
N LYS A 43 2.07 8.28 2.02
CA LYS A 43 3.46 7.96 2.35
C LYS A 43 4.46 8.74 1.52
N LEU A 44 4.19 8.92 0.22
CA LEU A 44 5.04 9.72 -0.65
C LEU A 44 4.98 11.21 -0.28
N GLU A 45 3.80 11.74 0.00
CA GLU A 45 3.64 13.14 0.44
C GLU A 45 4.38 13.43 1.76
N VAL A 46 4.34 12.52 2.72
CA VAL A 46 5.09 12.66 4.00
C VAL A 46 6.59 12.77 3.76
N HIS A 47 7.13 12.08 2.76
CA HIS A 47 8.53 12.17 2.35
C HIS A 47 8.80 13.27 1.32
N GLN A 48 7.84 14.14 1.04
CA GLN A 48 7.93 15.21 0.03
C GLN A 48 8.26 14.69 -1.37
N GLU A 49 7.79 13.48 -1.69
CA GLU A 49 7.94 12.83 -2.99
C GLU A 49 6.65 12.94 -3.79
N GLU A 50 6.81 13.07 -5.11
CA GLU A 50 5.70 13.08 -6.05
C GLU A 50 5.14 11.67 -6.26
N CYS A 51 3.83 11.55 -6.48
CA CYS A 51 3.16 10.31 -6.79
C CYS A 51 2.49 10.34 -8.15
N CYS A 52 2.77 9.34 -8.97
CA CYS A 52 2.06 9.08 -10.22
C CYS A 52 1.46 7.67 -10.23
N VAL A 53 0.67 7.37 -11.26
CA VAL A 53 -0.02 6.07 -11.40
C VAL A 53 0.95 4.89 -11.38
N SER A 54 2.13 5.04 -11.98
CA SER A 54 3.15 3.98 -12.01
C SER A 54 3.71 3.65 -10.62
N ASP A 55 3.83 4.64 -9.73
CA ASP A 55 4.28 4.41 -8.35
C ASP A 55 3.30 3.51 -7.59
N ILE A 56 2.00 3.77 -7.76
CA ILE A 56 0.94 2.98 -7.13
C ILE A 56 0.93 1.55 -7.70
N SER A 57 1.01 1.41 -9.02
CA SER A 57 1.07 0.12 -9.70
C SER A 57 2.20 -0.75 -9.18
N ARG A 58 3.39 -0.18 -9.07
CA ARG A 58 4.59 -0.86 -8.57
C ARG A 58 4.47 -1.23 -7.08
N THR A 59 4.01 -0.30 -6.25
CA THR A 59 3.92 -0.50 -4.80
C THR A 59 2.87 -1.53 -4.43
N LEU A 60 1.71 -1.49 -5.07
CA LEU A 60 0.59 -2.40 -4.78
C LEU A 60 0.61 -3.68 -5.62
N ASN A 61 1.53 -3.79 -6.58
CA ASN A 61 1.63 -4.91 -7.52
C ASN A 61 0.28 -5.18 -8.22
N ILE A 62 -0.31 -4.14 -8.78
CA ILE A 62 -1.53 -4.19 -9.58
C ILE A 62 -1.30 -3.50 -10.93
N THR A 63 -2.12 -3.84 -11.93
CA THR A 63 -1.96 -3.32 -13.28
C THR A 63 -2.24 -1.83 -13.40
N LEU A 64 -1.61 -1.15 -14.33
CA LEU A 64 -1.87 0.27 -14.61
C LEU A 64 -3.35 0.57 -14.90
N PRO A 65 -4.08 -0.22 -15.71
CA PRO A 65 -5.52 -0.02 -15.90
C PRO A 65 -6.33 -0.11 -14.61
N SER A 66 -5.97 -1.03 -13.70
CA SER A 66 -6.61 -1.15 -12.39
C SER A 66 -6.38 0.10 -11.54
N VAL A 67 -5.15 0.62 -11.52
CA VAL A 67 -4.83 1.87 -10.80
C VAL A 67 -5.60 3.04 -11.39
N THR A 68 -5.62 3.17 -12.71
CA THR A 68 -6.33 4.26 -13.41
C THR A 68 -7.81 4.28 -13.05
N LYS A 69 -8.44 3.11 -12.97
CA LYS A 69 -9.83 2.98 -12.54
C LYS A 69 -10.03 3.43 -11.09
N LEU A 70 -9.18 2.96 -10.17
CA LEU A 70 -9.25 3.34 -8.76
C LEU A 70 -9.02 4.85 -8.57
N VAL A 71 -8.06 5.41 -9.28
CA VAL A 71 -7.76 6.86 -9.26
C VAL A 71 -8.96 7.68 -9.73
N LYS A 72 -9.61 7.27 -10.82
CA LYS A 72 -10.83 7.92 -11.31
C LYS A 72 -11.95 7.89 -10.25
N GLU A 73 -12.20 6.72 -9.66
CA GLU A 73 -13.22 6.56 -8.62
C GLU A 73 -12.93 7.43 -7.39
N LEU A 74 -11.66 7.56 -7.00
CA LEU A 74 -11.23 8.41 -5.88
C LEU A 74 -11.34 9.90 -6.19
N GLU A 75 -11.03 10.31 -7.42
CA GLU A 75 -11.21 11.69 -7.88
C GLU A 75 -12.69 12.09 -7.89
N GLU A 76 -13.58 11.24 -8.39
CA GLU A 76 -15.03 11.44 -8.39
C GLU A 76 -15.59 11.62 -6.97
N ARG A 77 -14.94 11.05 -5.97
CA ARG A 77 -15.29 11.17 -4.54
C ARG A 77 -14.55 12.31 -3.83
N GLU A 78 -13.79 13.11 -4.57
CA GLU A 78 -13.02 14.22 -4.04
C GLU A 78 -11.99 13.83 -2.96
N LEU A 79 -11.45 12.61 -3.04
CA LEU A 79 -10.44 12.10 -2.13
C LEU A 79 -9.02 12.35 -2.63
N ILE A 80 -8.86 12.50 -3.93
CA ILE A 80 -7.61 12.88 -4.60
C ILE A 80 -7.87 13.95 -5.65
N LYS A 81 -6.80 14.62 -6.04
CA LYS A 81 -6.77 15.54 -7.18
C LYS A 81 -5.61 15.22 -8.09
N LYS A 82 -5.81 15.44 -9.38
CA LYS A 82 -4.79 15.31 -10.42
C LYS A 82 -4.17 16.66 -10.70
N LEU A 83 -2.84 16.72 -10.77
CA LEU A 83 -2.08 17.90 -11.14
C LEU A 83 -1.25 17.59 -12.36
N SER A 84 -1.32 18.46 -13.38
CA SER A 84 -0.42 18.37 -14.54
C SER A 84 0.95 18.90 -14.16
N LYS A 85 2.02 18.15 -14.51
CA LYS A 85 3.36 18.70 -14.48
C LYS A 85 3.48 19.77 -15.58
N THR A 86 3.88 20.99 -15.24
CA THR A 86 3.91 22.15 -16.14
C THR A 86 4.82 21.96 -17.35
N GLN A 87 5.75 21.03 -17.33
CA GLN A 87 6.73 20.75 -18.41
C GLN A 87 6.46 19.47 -19.20
N ASP A 88 5.65 18.54 -18.66
CA ASP A 88 5.28 17.31 -19.33
C ASP A 88 3.79 17.02 -19.11
N LYS A 89 2.99 17.31 -20.13
CA LYS A 89 1.54 17.05 -20.12
C LYS A 89 1.17 15.55 -20.02
N ARG A 90 2.16 14.65 -20.15
CA ARG A 90 1.97 13.20 -20.08
C ARG A 90 2.04 12.67 -18.67
N THR A 91 2.70 13.39 -17.76
CA THR A 91 2.83 12.96 -16.36
C THR A 91 1.81 13.67 -15.49
N ILE A 92 0.86 12.91 -14.97
CA ILE A 92 -0.15 13.38 -14.04
C ILE A 92 0.32 13.04 -12.63
N LEU A 93 0.42 14.05 -11.79
CA LEU A 93 0.70 13.90 -10.37
C LEU A 93 -0.60 13.73 -9.59
N LEU A 94 -0.57 12.84 -8.62
CA LEU A 94 -1.68 12.56 -7.73
C LEU A 94 -1.40 13.15 -6.35
N LYS A 95 -2.37 13.86 -5.80
CA LYS A 95 -2.32 14.41 -4.44
C LYS A 95 -3.60 14.09 -3.68
N LEU A 96 -3.46 13.91 -2.37
CA LEU A 96 -4.61 13.82 -1.48
C LEU A 96 -5.30 15.19 -1.39
N THR A 97 -6.62 15.16 -1.29
CA THR A 97 -7.40 16.28 -0.75
C THR A 97 -7.38 16.21 0.79
N ASP A 98 -7.86 17.24 1.46
CA ASP A 98 -8.04 17.22 2.92
C ASP A 98 -8.92 16.05 3.36
N LYS A 99 -9.96 15.75 2.59
CA LYS A 99 -10.85 14.60 2.80
C LYS A 99 -10.08 13.27 2.64
N GLY A 100 -9.23 13.16 1.62
CA GLY A 100 -8.40 11.97 1.39
C GLY A 100 -7.40 11.75 2.51
N GLU A 101 -6.75 12.81 2.98
CA GLU A 101 -5.85 12.74 4.14
C GLU A 101 -6.59 12.31 5.42
N ALA A 102 -7.79 12.85 5.64
CA ALA A 102 -8.62 12.44 6.78
C ALA A 102 -9.00 10.95 6.71
N TYR A 103 -9.24 10.42 5.52
CA TYR A 103 -9.49 8.99 5.33
C TYR A 103 -8.27 8.14 5.71
N VAL A 104 -7.07 8.53 5.28
CA VAL A 104 -5.84 7.82 5.66
C VAL A 104 -5.65 7.84 7.17
N LYS A 105 -5.80 9.00 7.81
CA LYS A 105 -5.68 9.13 9.27
C LYS A 105 -6.65 8.21 10.01
N LYS A 106 -7.91 8.19 9.60
CA LYS A 106 -8.97 7.41 10.27
C LYS A 106 -8.87 5.90 9.98
N TYR A 107 -8.78 5.52 8.71
CA TYR A 107 -8.89 4.11 8.29
C TYR A 107 -7.56 3.37 8.25
N VAL A 108 -6.44 4.06 8.31
CA VAL A 108 -5.11 3.46 8.31
C VAL A 108 -4.38 3.77 9.61
N LEU A 109 -4.04 5.03 9.87
CA LEU A 109 -3.13 5.37 10.96
C LEU A 109 -3.71 5.08 12.34
N GLU A 110 -4.95 5.48 12.60
CA GLU A 110 -5.63 5.16 13.86
C GLU A 110 -5.88 3.66 14.02
N PHE A 111 -6.29 3.00 12.95
CA PHE A 111 -6.51 1.56 12.94
C PHE A 111 -5.24 0.78 13.22
N HIS A 112 -4.14 1.11 12.53
CA HIS A 112 -2.84 0.49 12.76
C HIS A 112 -2.30 0.80 14.15
N GLY A 113 -2.50 2.02 14.66
CA GLY A 113 -2.11 2.39 16.01
C GLY A 113 -2.77 1.50 17.07
N LYS A 114 -4.08 1.34 17.01
CA LYS A 114 -4.84 0.47 17.91
C LYS A 114 -4.44 -1.01 17.77
N TRP A 115 -4.15 -1.44 16.57
CA TRP A 115 -3.71 -2.81 16.33
C TRP A 115 -2.30 -3.04 16.88
N ALA A 116 -1.39 -2.09 16.69
CA ALA A 116 -0.04 -2.15 17.21
C ALA A 116 0.01 -2.29 18.74
N ASP A 117 -0.95 -1.70 19.46
CA ASP A 117 -1.05 -1.84 20.92
C ASP A 117 -1.21 -3.31 21.35
N ASN A 118 -1.86 -4.14 20.54
CA ASN A 118 -2.02 -5.56 20.78
C ASN A 118 -0.79 -6.41 20.43
N LEU A 119 0.25 -5.80 19.87
CA LEU A 119 1.48 -6.44 19.42
C LEU A 119 2.71 -5.96 20.22
N ALA A 120 2.48 -5.39 21.41
CA ALA A 120 3.54 -4.83 22.25
C ALA A 120 4.57 -5.87 22.74
N ASP A 121 4.21 -7.17 22.68
CA ASP A 121 5.09 -8.29 23.00
C ASP A 121 6.08 -8.66 21.86
N ILE A 122 5.87 -8.14 20.65
CA ILE A 122 6.79 -8.35 19.52
C ILE A 122 7.94 -7.35 19.62
N SER A 123 9.15 -7.86 19.76
CA SER A 123 10.34 -7.02 19.82
C SER A 123 10.72 -6.42 18.48
N THR A 124 11.45 -5.30 18.50
CA THR A 124 12.01 -4.68 17.30
C THR A 124 12.92 -5.66 16.55
N GLU A 125 13.69 -6.48 17.27
CA GLU A 125 14.55 -7.49 16.66
C GLU A 125 13.75 -8.56 15.87
N GLN A 126 12.65 -9.05 16.42
CA GLN A 126 11.76 -9.98 15.71
C GLN A 126 11.16 -9.35 14.46
N LEU A 127 10.77 -8.07 14.54
CA LEU A 127 10.27 -7.32 13.41
C LEU A 127 11.33 -7.19 12.31
N GLU A 128 12.54 -6.78 12.66
CA GLU A 128 13.64 -6.62 11.71
C GLU A 128 14.03 -7.94 11.03
N GLN A 129 14.11 -9.02 11.79
CA GLN A 129 14.37 -10.37 11.26
C GLN A 129 13.28 -10.80 10.27
N THR A 130 12.02 -10.51 10.57
CA THR A 130 10.90 -10.81 9.68
C THR A 130 11.00 -10.02 8.37
N ILE A 131 11.28 -8.72 8.46
CA ILE A 131 11.46 -7.85 7.28
C ILE A 131 12.62 -8.36 6.42
N GLN A 132 13.77 -8.67 7.02
CA GLN A 132 14.93 -9.21 6.30
C GLN A 132 14.59 -10.52 5.57
N THR A 133 13.86 -11.41 6.23
CA THR A 133 13.45 -12.69 5.63
C THR A 133 12.55 -12.48 4.41
N ILE A 134 11.55 -11.60 4.52
CA ILE A 134 10.64 -11.28 3.41
C ILE A 134 11.38 -10.59 2.27
N THR A 135 12.28 -9.65 2.58
CA THR A 135 13.12 -8.99 1.58
C THR A 135 13.98 -10.00 0.82
N ARG A 136 14.62 -10.91 1.55
CA ARG A 136 15.45 -11.95 0.93
C ARG A 136 14.63 -12.91 0.05
N LEU A 137 13.42 -13.23 0.46
CA LEU A 137 12.50 -14.03 -0.34
C LEU A 137 12.16 -13.33 -1.66
N GLN A 138 11.89 -12.04 -1.61
CA GLN A 138 11.60 -11.22 -2.79
C GLN A 138 12.79 -11.14 -3.75
N GLU A 139 13.99 -10.89 -3.24
CA GLU A 139 15.23 -10.79 -4.05
C GLU A 139 15.59 -12.08 -4.78
N THR A 140 15.16 -13.23 -4.27
CA THR A 140 15.49 -14.56 -4.80
C THR A 140 14.35 -15.22 -5.56
N MET A 141 13.22 -14.52 -5.76
CA MET A 141 12.11 -15.07 -6.54
C MET A 141 12.56 -15.44 -7.96
N PRO A 142 12.34 -16.69 -8.41
CA PRO A 142 12.63 -17.06 -9.78
C PRO A 142 11.64 -16.38 -10.74
N GLY A 143 12.10 -16.00 -11.94
CA GLY A 143 11.24 -15.44 -12.99
C GLY A 143 11.09 -13.91 -12.95
N LEU A 144 11.81 -13.20 -12.09
CA LEU A 144 11.94 -11.74 -12.15
C LEU A 144 13.08 -11.27 -13.08
N GLU A 145 13.60 -12.15 -13.92
CA GLU A 145 14.52 -11.75 -15.00
C GLU A 145 13.70 -11.00 -16.08
N ASN A 146 13.75 -9.68 -16.01
CA ASN A 146 13.30 -8.79 -17.09
C ASN A 146 14.47 -8.52 -18.03
#